data_2dc8b98136de90e8a8871ae714655f11
#
_entry.id   2dc8b98136de90e8a8871ae714655f11
#
_cell.length_a   1.000
_cell.length_b   1.000
_cell.length_c   1.000
_cell.angle_alpha   90.00
_cell.angle_beta   90.00
_cell.angle_gamma   90.00
#
_symmetry.space_group_name_H-M   'P 1'
#
loop_
_entity.id
_entity.type
_entity.pdbx_description
1 polymer ?
#
loop_
_entity_poly.entity_id
_entity_poly.type
_entity_poly.pdbx_seq_one_letter_code
_entity_poly.pdbx_strand_id
1 'polypeptide(L)'
;RTKWQFMATYKKRGYKPKTVKEKEEVFEEESTTAEVFNTLDEGASRTEEWAVKNQKYILGFVGVVALIVLGYLGYNKIVAEPKQKDAMNEMYTAKKYFDEAVSGVSSDSLYKMSLEGGEGKYGMLDIINEYSGTPAANLANYYAGMAYLNLRDYQNAVTHLGNFSSDDKMLDPIAKGGIGDAFVQLEQKSEALEYYEKAFKANVNDFTTPLYLMKAARVAINLGENSKALDYLTRIKSEFSASTEAKDAD
;
A
#
# COMPACT_ATOMS: atom_id res chain seq x y z
N ARG A 1 21.20 48.73 -27.64
CA ARG A 1 21.95 47.72 -28.43
C ARG A 1 23.23 47.41 -27.70
N THR A 2 23.26 46.38 -26.85
CA THR A 2 24.48 45.90 -26.20
C THR A 2 24.66 44.45 -26.61
N LYS A 3 25.63 44.21 -27.49
CA LYS A 3 26.08 42.89 -27.92
C LYS A 3 26.88 42.26 -26.80
N TRP A 4 26.39 41.16 -26.24
CA TRP A 4 27.19 40.28 -25.43
C TRP A 4 27.96 39.35 -26.37
N GLN A 5 29.27 39.59 -26.54
CA GLN A 5 30.18 38.65 -27.16
C GLN A 5 30.77 37.75 -26.06
N PHE A 6 30.28 36.54 -25.98
CA PHE A 6 30.99 35.46 -25.31
C PHE A 6 32.15 35.04 -26.22
N MET A 7 33.35 35.55 -26.00
CA MET A 7 34.54 34.99 -26.58
C MET A 7 35.05 33.89 -25.63
N ALA A 8 34.85 32.63 -26.06
CA ALA A 8 35.59 31.51 -25.51
C ALA A 8 37.08 31.69 -25.88
N THR A 9 37.89 32.14 -24.96
CA THR A 9 39.33 32.26 -25.14
C THR A 9 39.98 30.87 -25.02
N TYR A 10 40.06 30.16 -26.17
CA TYR A 10 40.87 28.94 -26.25
C TYR A 10 42.35 29.34 -26.25
N LYS A 11 43.05 29.16 -25.12
CA LYS A 11 44.49 29.34 -25.02
C LYS A 11 45.22 28.09 -25.54
N LYS A 12 46.04 28.25 -26.61
CA LYS A 12 46.88 27.18 -27.14
C LYS A 12 47.82 26.64 -26.07
N ARG A 13 48.00 25.33 -26.02
CA ARG A 13 49.00 24.64 -25.18
C ARG A 13 50.39 25.23 -25.45
N GLY A 14 51.02 25.82 -24.41
CA GLY A 14 52.30 26.50 -24.52
C GLY A 14 52.28 28.04 -24.62
N TYR A 15 51.09 28.67 -24.39
CA TYR A 15 50.98 30.13 -24.31
C TYR A 15 51.79 30.69 -23.15
N LYS A 16 52.73 31.66 -23.48
CA LYS A 16 53.51 32.39 -22.47
C LYS A 16 52.92 33.80 -22.33
N PRO A 17 52.47 34.22 -21.15
CA PRO A 17 51.93 35.55 -20.95
C PRO A 17 53.01 36.63 -21.20
N LYS A 18 52.60 37.72 -21.87
CA LYS A 18 53.53 38.79 -22.27
C LYS A 18 53.55 39.98 -21.32
N THR A 19 52.54 40.17 -20.51
CA THR A 19 52.38 41.28 -19.59
C THR A 19 52.26 40.79 -18.15
N VAL A 20 52.59 41.68 -17.18
CA VAL A 20 52.50 41.38 -15.73
C VAL A 20 51.05 41.06 -15.37
N LYS A 21 50.07 41.78 -15.94
CA LYS A 21 48.65 41.59 -15.69
C LYS A 21 48.14 40.25 -16.23
N GLU A 22 48.57 39.85 -17.44
CA GLU A 22 48.30 38.52 -18.00
C GLU A 22 48.93 37.37 -17.17
N LYS A 23 50.04 37.61 -16.52
CA LYS A 23 50.68 36.65 -15.62
C LYS A 23 49.88 36.45 -14.35
N GLU A 24 49.35 37.55 -13.79
CA GLU A 24 48.51 37.50 -12.58
C GLU A 24 47.18 36.78 -12.88
N GLU A 25 46.49 37.10 -14.00
CA GLU A 25 45.24 36.42 -14.41
C GLU A 25 45.45 34.92 -14.68
N VAL A 26 46.58 34.54 -15.30
CA VAL A 26 46.90 33.11 -15.55
C VAL A 26 47.24 32.39 -14.24
N PHE A 27 47.88 33.08 -13.30
CA PHE A 27 48.25 32.50 -12.01
C PHE A 27 47.02 32.32 -11.10
N GLU A 28 46.06 33.25 -11.15
CA GLU A 28 44.80 33.10 -10.41
C GLU A 28 43.89 32.01 -11.02
N GLU A 29 43.78 31.90 -12.35
CA GLU A 29 43.04 30.84 -13.01
C GLU A 29 43.66 29.44 -12.78
N GLU A 30 44.99 29.32 -12.85
CA GLU A 30 45.69 28.04 -12.58
C GLU A 30 45.60 27.66 -11.10
N SER A 31 45.67 28.65 -10.17
CA SER A 31 45.57 28.43 -8.74
C SER A 31 44.21 27.89 -8.33
N THR A 32 43.10 28.51 -8.76
CA THR A 32 41.74 28.06 -8.46
C THR A 32 41.42 26.72 -9.08
N THR A 33 41.83 26.47 -10.31
CA THR A 33 41.60 25.18 -10.97
C THR A 33 42.44 24.08 -10.34
N ALA A 34 43.71 24.35 -10.01
CA ALA A 34 44.57 23.39 -9.31
C ALA A 34 44.10 23.07 -7.91
N GLU A 35 43.53 24.05 -7.19
CA GLU A 35 42.95 23.86 -5.84
C GLU A 35 41.71 23.01 -5.86
N VAL A 36 40.83 23.19 -6.86
CA VAL A 36 39.64 22.34 -7.08
C VAL A 36 40.05 20.93 -7.47
N PHE A 37 41.00 20.74 -8.37
CA PHE A 37 41.52 19.42 -8.72
C PHE A 37 42.21 18.72 -7.55
N ASN A 38 43.00 19.42 -6.77
CA ASN A 38 43.67 18.87 -5.59
C ASN A 38 42.63 18.45 -4.51
N THR A 39 41.59 19.27 -4.28
CA THR A 39 40.50 18.92 -3.33
C THR A 39 39.70 17.73 -3.80
N LEU A 40 39.44 17.58 -5.09
CA LEU A 40 38.78 16.41 -5.67
C LEU A 40 39.65 15.16 -5.60
N ASP A 41 40.96 15.30 -5.87
CA ASP A 41 41.96 14.23 -5.83
C ASP A 41 42.21 13.74 -4.39
N GLU A 42 42.32 14.66 -3.41
CA GLU A 42 42.38 14.32 -2.00
C GLU A 42 41.12 13.66 -1.48
N GLY A 43 39.94 14.10 -1.94
CA GLY A 43 38.64 13.49 -1.62
C GLY A 43 38.55 12.08 -2.19
N ALA A 44 38.94 11.89 -3.44
CA ALA A 44 38.97 10.58 -4.11
C ALA A 44 39.97 9.64 -3.44
N SER A 45 41.16 10.12 -3.17
CA SER A 45 42.25 9.36 -2.52
C SER A 45 41.87 8.90 -1.10
N ARG A 46 41.28 9.76 -0.27
CA ARG A 46 40.78 9.39 1.07
C ARG A 46 39.70 8.34 1.03
N THR A 47 38.76 8.45 0.05
CA THR A 47 37.69 7.47 -0.13
C THR A 47 38.27 6.14 -0.59
N GLU A 48 39.23 6.16 -1.50
CA GLU A 48 39.93 4.97 -1.99
C GLU A 48 40.75 4.28 -0.88
N GLU A 49 41.53 5.01 -0.12
CA GLU A 49 42.27 4.48 1.03
C GLU A 49 41.34 3.89 2.10
N TRP A 50 40.22 4.55 2.39
CA TRP A 50 39.23 4.04 3.32
C TRP A 50 38.62 2.74 2.80
N ALA A 51 38.23 2.68 1.51
CA ALA A 51 37.67 1.53 0.88
C ALA A 51 38.64 0.35 0.89
N VAL A 52 39.91 0.57 0.52
CA VAL A 52 40.96 -0.46 0.53
C VAL A 52 41.19 -0.96 1.96
N LYS A 53 41.32 -0.06 2.94
CA LYS A 53 41.48 -0.41 4.34
C LYS A 53 40.35 -1.24 4.91
N ASN A 54 39.13 -0.96 4.47
CA ASN A 54 37.88 -1.64 4.93
C ASN A 54 37.38 -2.72 3.97
N GLN A 55 38.12 -3.02 2.91
CA GLN A 55 37.71 -3.95 1.84
C GLN A 55 37.15 -5.27 2.37
N LYS A 56 37.82 -5.86 3.39
CA LYS A 56 37.36 -7.14 3.97
C LYS A 56 35.99 -7.02 4.64
N TYR A 57 35.73 -5.91 5.33
CA TYR A 57 34.45 -5.65 5.98
C TYR A 57 33.37 -5.34 4.96
N ILE A 58 33.70 -4.56 3.91
CA ILE A 58 32.78 -4.25 2.81
C ILE A 58 32.38 -5.53 2.06
N LEU A 59 33.37 -6.35 1.70
CA LEU A 59 33.10 -7.63 1.03
C LEU A 59 32.32 -8.59 1.94
N GLY A 60 32.65 -8.64 3.23
CA GLY A 60 31.89 -9.41 4.22
C GLY A 60 30.44 -8.96 4.31
N PHE A 61 30.20 -7.65 4.42
CA PHE A 61 28.86 -7.09 4.44
C PHE A 61 28.07 -7.39 3.15
N VAL A 62 28.69 -7.15 1.99
CA VAL A 62 28.07 -7.47 0.68
C VAL A 62 27.76 -8.96 0.58
N GLY A 63 28.67 -9.83 1.05
CA GLY A 63 28.45 -11.28 1.09
C GLY A 63 27.26 -11.67 1.96
N VAL A 64 27.12 -11.09 3.15
CA VAL A 64 25.98 -11.34 4.04
C VAL A 64 24.68 -10.87 3.40
N VAL A 65 24.65 -9.66 2.82
CA VAL A 65 23.48 -9.13 2.11
C VAL A 65 23.09 -10.04 0.95
N ALA A 66 24.07 -10.50 0.15
CA ALA A 66 23.85 -11.41 -0.95
C ALA A 66 23.23 -12.75 -0.48
N LEU A 67 23.74 -13.31 0.62
CA LEU A 67 23.18 -14.55 1.20
C LEU A 67 21.75 -14.37 1.70
N ILE A 68 21.43 -13.24 2.34
CA ILE A 68 20.06 -12.91 2.76
C ILE A 68 19.13 -12.83 1.56
N VAL A 69 19.53 -12.12 0.50
CA VAL A 69 18.74 -11.98 -0.72
C VAL A 69 18.54 -13.34 -1.42
N LEU A 70 19.59 -14.13 -1.58
CA LEU A 70 19.50 -15.46 -2.17
C LEU A 70 18.64 -16.41 -1.32
N GLY A 71 18.77 -16.36 0.00
CA GLY A 71 17.92 -17.10 0.92
C GLY A 71 16.45 -16.73 0.79
N TYR A 72 16.15 -15.42 0.73
CA TYR A 72 14.80 -14.92 0.51
C TYR A 72 14.21 -15.37 -0.84
N LEU A 73 14.97 -15.22 -1.93
CA LEU A 73 14.53 -15.64 -3.26
C LEU A 73 14.31 -17.16 -3.34
N GLY A 74 15.21 -17.94 -2.74
CA GLY A 74 15.08 -19.39 -2.66
C GLY A 74 13.85 -19.82 -1.87
N TYR A 75 13.63 -19.22 -0.69
CA TYR A 75 12.44 -19.49 0.12
C TYR A 75 11.15 -19.13 -0.64
N ASN A 76 11.14 -17.96 -1.28
CA ASN A 76 9.96 -17.51 -2.01
C ASN A 76 9.60 -18.48 -3.15
N LYS A 77 10.61 -18.90 -3.95
CA LYS A 77 10.43 -19.77 -5.12
C LYS A 77 10.06 -21.21 -4.77
N ILE A 78 10.66 -21.75 -3.70
CA ILE A 78 10.55 -23.18 -3.37
C ILE A 78 9.42 -23.45 -2.37
N VAL A 79 9.11 -22.49 -1.50
CA VAL A 79 8.15 -22.69 -0.41
C VAL A 79 6.92 -21.81 -0.57
N ALA A 80 7.10 -20.48 -0.68
CA ALA A 80 5.98 -19.54 -0.62
C ALA A 80 5.09 -19.59 -1.86
N GLU A 81 5.66 -19.59 -3.08
CA GLU A 81 4.89 -19.66 -4.32
C GLU A 81 4.08 -20.97 -4.46
N PRO A 82 4.67 -22.18 -4.24
CA PRO A 82 3.89 -23.41 -4.27
C PRO A 82 2.78 -23.42 -3.23
N LYS A 83 3.08 -23.05 -1.98
CA LYS A 83 2.08 -22.99 -0.90
C LYS A 83 0.92 -22.04 -1.26
N GLN A 84 1.21 -20.87 -1.84
CA GLN A 84 0.19 -19.92 -2.31
C GLN A 84 -0.67 -20.53 -3.42
N LYS A 85 -0.04 -21.21 -4.39
CA LYS A 85 -0.76 -21.85 -5.50
C LYS A 85 -1.69 -22.95 -5.01
N ASP A 86 -1.22 -23.79 -4.09
CA ASP A 86 -2.02 -24.85 -3.50
C ASP A 86 -3.20 -24.27 -2.70
N ALA A 87 -2.94 -23.23 -1.90
CA ALA A 87 -3.99 -22.52 -1.17
C ALA A 87 -5.08 -21.94 -2.10
N MET A 88 -4.71 -21.33 -3.22
CA MET A 88 -5.68 -20.81 -4.20
C MET A 88 -6.48 -21.91 -4.86
N ASN A 89 -5.87 -23.07 -5.16
CA ASN A 89 -6.57 -24.21 -5.73
C ASN A 89 -7.59 -24.81 -4.74
N GLU A 90 -7.19 -24.98 -3.48
CA GLU A 90 -8.08 -25.51 -2.44
C GLU A 90 -9.20 -24.52 -2.09
N MET A 91 -8.94 -23.21 -2.12
CA MET A 91 -9.96 -22.16 -1.87
C MET A 91 -11.05 -22.12 -2.95
N TYR A 92 -10.83 -22.68 -4.13
CA TYR A 92 -11.74 -22.54 -5.28
C TYR A 92 -13.17 -23.00 -4.95
N THR A 93 -13.33 -24.15 -4.31
CA THR A 93 -14.66 -24.70 -3.96
C THR A 93 -15.38 -23.84 -2.91
N ALA A 94 -14.66 -23.41 -1.87
CA ALA A 94 -15.19 -22.51 -0.85
C ALA A 94 -15.65 -21.16 -1.45
N LYS A 95 -14.84 -20.61 -2.37
CA LYS A 95 -15.21 -19.39 -3.10
C LYS A 95 -16.45 -19.62 -3.99
N LYS A 96 -16.55 -20.74 -4.66
CA LYS A 96 -17.73 -21.06 -5.48
C LYS A 96 -19.00 -21.07 -4.62
N TYR A 97 -19.00 -21.70 -3.45
CA TYR A 97 -20.14 -21.65 -2.52
C TYR A 97 -20.48 -20.23 -2.10
N PHE A 98 -19.47 -19.40 -1.84
CA PHE A 98 -19.68 -17.98 -1.52
C PHE A 98 -20.35 -17.23 -2.68
N ASP A 99 -19.85 -17.38 -3.90
CA ASP A 99 -20.37 -16.69 -5.09
C ASP A 99 -21.82 -17.13 -5.38
N GLU A 100 -22.13 -18.41 -5.21
CA GLU A 100 -23.48 -18.94 -5.32
C GLU A 100 -24.42 -18.38 -4.23
N ALA A 101 -23.93 -18.26 -2.99
CA ALA A 101 -24.66 -17.65 -1.88
C ALA A 101 -25.05 -16.20 -2.16
N VAL A 102 -24.11 -15.41 -2.70
CA VAL A 102 -24.34 -14.01 -3.08
C VAL A 102 -25.34 -13.89 -4.23
N SER A 103 -25.33 -14.85 -5.17
CA SER A 103 -26.17 -14.79 -6.39
C SER A 103 -27.61 -15.15 -6.15
N GLY A 104 -27.96 -15.67 -4.99
CA GLY A 104 -29.29 -15.91 -5.01
C GLY A 104 -30.07 -16.61 -3.93
N VAL A 105 -30.26 -17.78 -3.77
CA VAL A 105 -31.60 -18.34 -3.42
C VAL A 105 -31.64 -19.08 -2.07
N SER A 106 -30.53 -19.43 -1.49
CA SER A 106 -30.52 -20.14 -0.20
C SER A 106 -29.19 -19.95 0.48
N SER A 107 -28.99 -18.74 0.86
CA SER A 107 -27.65 -18.24 1.18
C SER A 107 -27.03 -18.85 2.44
N ASP A 108 -27.80 -19.09 3.51
CA ASP A 108 -27.21 -19.48 4.80
C ASP A 108 -26.45 -20.83 4.72
N SER A 109 -27.02 -21.82 4.02
CA SER A 109 -26.33 -23.11 3.84
C SER A 109 -25.06 -22.98 3.03
N LEU A 110 -25.11 -22.20 1.93
CA LEU A 110 -23.96 -21.97 1.06
C LEU A 110 -22.88 -21.15 1.75
N TYR A 111 -23.24 -20.13 2.56
CA TYR A 111 -22.27 -19.42 3.36
C TYR A 111 -21.59 -20.33 4.38
N LYS A 112 -22.33 -21.24 5.04
CA LYS A 112 -21.74 -22.23 5.93
C LYS A 112 -20.81 -23.19 5.19
N MET A 113 -21.21 -23.68 4.00
CA MET A 113 -20.32 -24.52 3.18
C MET A 113 -19.09 -23.73 2.70
N SER A 114 -19.21 -22.44 2.43
CA SER A 114 -18.05 -21.60 2.14
C SER A 114 -17.10 -21.52 3.33
N LEU A 115 -17.62 -21.39 4.55
CA LEU A 115 -16.81 -21.27 5.77
C LEU A 115 -16.16 -22.61 6.14
N GLU A 116 -16.95 -23.67 6.23
CA GLU A 116 -16.58 -24.95 6.85
C GLU A 116 -16.14 -26.01 5.82
N GLY A 117 -16.36 -25.71 4.54
CA GLY A 117 -16.15 -26.68 3.46
C GLY A 117 -17.37 -27.56 3.20
N GLY A 118 -17.30 -28.32 2.12
CA GLY A 118 -18.32 -29.27 1.70
C GLY A 118 -17.74 -30.30 0.74
N GLU A 119 -18.36 -31.47 0.67
CA GLU A 119 -17.95 -32.55 -0.23
C GLU A 119 -16.48 -32.99 -0.06
N GLY A 120 -15.95 -32.89 1.16
CA GLY A 120 -14.58 -33.22 1.47
C GLY A 120 -13.55 -32.20 0.97
N LYS A 121 -14.00 -30.99 0.66
CA LYS A 121 -13.16 -29.86 0.26
C LYS A 121 -13.02 -28.84 1.39
N TYR A 122 -11.91 -28.14 1.42
CA TYR A 122 -11.62 -27.11 2.41
C TYR A 122 -12.63 -25.95 2.30
N GLY A 123 -13.01 -25.43 3.48
CA GLY A 123 -13.68 -24.16 3.63
C GLY A 123 -12.69 -23.02 3.82
N MET A 124 -13.19 -21.78 3.91
CA MET A 124 -12.34 -20.60 4.13
C MET A 124 -11.59 -20.69 5.45
N LEU A 125 -12.19 -21.30 6.50
CA LEU A 125 -11.52 -21.46 7.80
C LEU A 125 -10.35 -22.43 7.72
N ASP A 126 -10.46 -23.49 6.94
CA ASP A 126 -9.35 -24.42 6.72
C ASP A 126 -8.22 -23.74 5.95
N ILE A 127 -8.54 -22.94 4.93
CA ILE A 127 -7.55 -22.17 4.16
C ILE A 127 -6.80 -21.18 5.06
N ILE A 128 -7.49 -20.50 5.96
CA ILE A 128 -6.88 -19.55 6.91
C ILE A 128 -5.88 -20.28 7.82
N ASN A 129 -6.23 -21.45 8.29
CA ASN A 129 -5.42 -22.23 9.23
C ASN A 129 -4.24 -22.92 8.54
N GLU A 130 -4.51 -23.73 7.51
CA GLU A 130 -3.50 -24.57 6.85
C GLU A 130 -2.50 -23.75 6.02
N TYR A 131 -2.98 -22.69 5.40
CA TYR A 131 -2.19 -21.83 4.53
C TYR A 131 -1.85 -20.46 5.14
N SER A 132 -1.82 -20.41 6.47
CA SER A 132 -1.49 -19.17 7.20
C SER A 132 -0.24 -18.49 6.64
N GLY A 133 -0.28 -17.15 6.57
CA GLY A 133 0.79 -16.31 6.03
C GLY A 133 0.82 -16.21 4.50
N THR A 134 -0.09 -16.86 3.78
CA THR A 134 -0.23 -16.70 2.33
C THR A 134 -1.23 -15.60 1.97
N PRO A 135 -1.08 -14.95 0.79
CA PRO A 135 -2.11 -14.05 0.25
C PRO A 135 -3.49 -14.71 0.12
N ALA A 136 -3.53 -16.03 -0.17
CA ALA A 136 -4.80 -16.77 -0.22
C ALA A 136 -5.50 -16.84 1.13
N ALA A 137 -4.78 -17.12 2.23
CA ALA A 137 -5.33 -17.09 3.59
C ALA A 137 -5.78 -15.68 4.00
N ASN A 138 -5.06 -14.64 3.58
CA ASN A 138 -5.51 -13.26 3.77
C ASN A 138 -6.83 -12.99 3.03
N LEU A 139 -6.96 -13.40 1.77
CA LEU A 139 -8.21 -13.28 1.00
C LEU A 139 -9.33 -14.16 1.58
N ALA A 140 -9.02 -15.34 2.10
CA ALA A 140 -9.98 -16.20 2.78
C ALA A 140 -10.57 -15.53 4.03
N ASN A 141 -9.81 -14.70 4.75
CA ASN A 141 -10.34 -13.88 5.85
C ASN A 141 -11.41 -12.89 5.37
N TYR A 142 -11.22 -12.26 4.20
CA TYR A 142 -12.25 -11.40 3.61
C TYR A 142 -13.54 -12.17 3.34
N TYR A 143 -13.46 -13.31 2.63
CA TYR A 143 -14.63 -14.11 2.32
C TYR A 143 -15.30 -14.68 3.57
N ALA A 144 -14.52 -15.16 4.54
CA ALA A 144 -15.05 -15.64 5.82
C ALA A 144 -15.78 -14.53 6.57
N GLY A 145 -15.19 -13.35 6.67
CA GLY A 145 -15.81 -12.22 7.33
C GLY A 145 -17.11 -11.77 6.66
N MET A 146 -17.15 -11.74 5.32
CA MET A 146 -18.37 -11.42 4.56
C MET A 146 -19.43 -12.51 4.70
N ALA A 147 -19.04 -13.78 4.76
CA ALA A 147 -19.96 -14.89 5.00
C ALA A 147 -20.59 -14.80 6.41
N TYR A 148 -19.78 -14.56 7.43
CA TYR A 148 -20.25 -14.35 8.80
C TYR A 148 -21.19 -13.14 8.92
N LEU A 149 -20.89 -12.04 8.22
CA LEU A 149 -21.74 -10.85 8.19
C LEU A 149 -23.15 -11.21 7.66
N ASN A 150 -23.21 -12.00 6.58
CA ASN A 150 -24.47 -12.45 6.00
C ASN A 150 -25.20 -13.47 6.89
N LEU A 151 -24.47 -14.32 7.59
CA LEU A 151 -25.01 -15.25 8.59
C LEU A 151 -25.40 -14.56 9.91
N ARG A 152 -25.19 -13.26 10.03
CA ARG A 152 -25.44 -12.44 11.23
C ARG A 152 -24.57 -12.81 12.45
N ASP A 153 -23.47 -13.47 12.21
CA ASP A 153 -22.43 -13.68 13.23
C ASP A 153 -21.45 -12.50 13.19
N TYR A 154 -21.90 -11.38 13.71
CA TYR A 154 -21.22 -10.11 13.60
C TYR A 154 -19.87 -10.08 14.30
N GLN A 155 -19.71 -10.84 15.40
CA GLN A 155 -18.45 -10.90 16.13
C GLN A 155 -17.36 -11.59 15.31
N ASN A 156 -17.68 -12.71 14.67
CA ASN A 156 -16.74 -13.40 13.78
C ASN A 156 -16.50 -12.60 12.49
N ALA A 157 -17.52 -11.88 11.99
CA ALA A 157 -17.37 -10.97 10.86
C ALA A 157 -16.31 -9.89 11.15
N VAL A 158 -16.39 -9.21 12.31
CA VAL A 158 -15.40 -8.21 12.75
C VAL A 158 -14.00 -8.82 12.84
N THR A 159 -13.91 -10.02 13.43
CA THR A 159 -12.63 -10.72 13.61
C THR A 159 -11.94 -11.02 12.28
N HIS A 160 -12.66 -11.65 11.35
CA HIS A 160 -12.09 -12.06 10.06
C HIS A 160 -11.84 -10.88 9.13
N LEU A 161 -12.78 -9.92 9.01
CA LEU A 161 -12.53 -8.71 8.23
C LEU A 161 -11.40 -7.86 8.81
N GLY A 162 -11.24 -7.86 10.14
CA GLY A 162 -10.13 -7.19 10.82
C GLY A 162 -8.75 -7.83 10.55
N ASN A 163 -8.72 -9.14 10.27
CA ASN A 163 -7.52 -9.87 9.89
C ASN A 163 -7.16 -9.73 8.39
N PHE A 164 -8.09 -9.21 7.58
CA PHE A 164 -7.84 -8.95 6.16
C PHE A 164 -7.13 -7.61 5.96
N SER A 165 -6.17 -7.59 5.05
CA SER A 165 -5.52 -6.34 4.61
C SER A 165 -5.31 -6.36 3.09
N SER A 166 -5.51 -5.22 2.44
CA SER A 166 -5.35 -5.10 1.00
C SER A 166 -5.06 -3.65 0.59
N ASP A 167 -4.31 -3.48 -0.49
CA ASP A 167 -4.15 -2.19 -1.18
C ASP A 167 -5.17 -2.03 -2.33
N ASP A 168 -6.07 -3.00 -2.51
CA ASP A 168 -7.11 -2.95 -3.53
C ASP A 168 -8.11 -1.84 -3.22
N LYS A 169 -8.41 -1.03 -4.25
CA LYS A 169 -9.25 0.17 -4.12
C LYS A 169 -10.70 -0.12 -3.79
N MET A 170 -11.15 -1.35 -3.97
CA MET A 170 -12.53 -1.76 -3.68
C MET A 170 -12.59 -2.67 -2.45
N LEU A 171 -11.74 -3.69 -2.37
CA LEU A 171 -11.81 -4.68 -1.29
C LEU A 171 -11.48 -4.08 0.08
N ASP A 172 -10.50 -3.19 0.16
CA ASP A 172 -10.10 -2.58 1.44
C ASP A 172 -11.22 -1.70 2.03
N PRO A 173 -11.83 -0.74 1.29
CA PRO A 173 -13.00 -0.01 1.79
C PRO A 173 -14.19 -0.92 2.12
N ILE A 174 -14.47 -1.96 1.30
CA ILE A 174 -15.59 -2.87 1.53
C ILE A 174 -15.38 -3.67 2.84
N ALA A 175 -14.18 -4.17 3.09
CA ALA A 175 -13.86 -4.87 4.33
C ALA A 175 -14.07 -3.98 5.56
N LYS A 176 -13.53 -2.76 5.54
CA LYS A 176 -13.72 -1.76 6.62
C LYS A 176 -15.19 -1.40 6.79
N GLY A 177 -15.90 -1.20 5.70
CA GLY A 177 -17.34 -0.91 5.73
C GLY A 177 -18.16 -2.08 6.28
N GLY A 178 -17.80 -3.32 5.95
CA GLY A 178 -18.40 -4.52 6.51
C GLY A 178 -18.21 -4.64 8.02
N ILE A 179 -17.04 -4.24 8.54
CA ILE A 179 -16.83 -4.14 10.00
C ILE A 179 -17.76 -3.07 10.59
N GLY A 180 -17.89 -1.93 9.93
CA GLY A 180 -18.83 -0.89 10.34
C GLY A 180 -20.29 -1.41 10.37
N ASP A 181 -20.69 -2.16 9.36
CA ASP A 181 -22.02 -2.79 9.29
C ASP A 181 -22.23 -3.77 10.46
N ALA A 182 -21.23 -4.59 10.78
CA ALA A 182 -21.27 -5.49 11.93
C ALA A 182 -21.40 -4.73 13.25
N PHE A 183 -20.66 -3.65 13.46
CA PHE A 183 -20.75 -2.83 14.66
C PHE A 183 -22.12 -2.13 14.81
N VAL A 184 -22.75 -1.71 13.70
CA VAL A 184 -24.14 -1.21 13.74
C VAL A 184 -25.07 -2.26 14.31
N GLN A 185 -24.95 -3.52 13.87
CA GLN A 185 -25.79 -4.61 14.34
C GLN A 185 -25.50 -5.02 15.80
N LEU A 186 -24.28 -4.80 16.26
CA LEU A 186 -23.87 -4.99 17.65
C LEU A 186 -24.23 -3.79 18.55
N GLU A 187 -24.96 -2.79 18.03
CA GLU A 187 -25.30 -1.53 18.73
C GLU A 187 -24.08 -0.71 19.17
N GLN A 188 -22.90 -0.98 18.62
CA GLN A 188 -21.66 -0.26 18.89
C GLN A 188 -21.49 0.87 17.86
N LYS A 189 -22.27 1.92 18.03
CA LYS A 189 -22.41 3.00 17.03
C LYS A 189 -21.14 3.85 16.87
N SER A 190 -20.39 4.06 17.94
CA SER A 190 -19.14 4.83 17.88
C SER A 190 -18.08 4.11 17.07
N GLU A 191 -17.93 2.81 17.26
CA GLU A 191 -17.05 1.94 16.50
C GLU A 191 -17.48 1.83 15.04
N ALA A 192 -18.79 1.72 14.80
CA ALA A 192 -19.34 1.72 13.44
C ALA A 192 -18.98 3.00 12.69
N LEU A 193 -19.12 4.17 13.31
CA LEU A 193 -18.75 5.45 12.73
C LEU A 193 -17.26 5.49 12.39
N GLU A 194 -16.40 5.07 13.32
CA GLU A 194 -14.95 5.02 13.11
C GLU A 194 -14.58 4.14 11.89
N TYR A 195 -15.21 2.97 11.76
CA TYR A 195 -14.91 2.06 10.64
C TYR A 195 -15.46 2.56 9.32
N TYR A 196 -16.61 3.21 9.27
CA TYR A 196 -17.07 3.87 8.05
C TYR A 196 -16.15 5.04 7.67
N GLU A 197 -15.62 5.79 8.65
CA GLU A 197 -14.62 6.81 8.38
C GLU A 197 -13.33 6.22 7.81
N LYS A 198 -12.85 5.10 8.33
CA LYS A 198 -11.73 4.36 7.76
C LYS A 198 -12.03 3.89 6.32
N ALA A 199 -13.25 3.42 6.07
CA ALA A 199 -13.65 2.92 4.76
C ALA A 199 -13.62 4.03 3.69
N PHE A 200 -14.26 5.18 3.92
CA PHE A 200 -14.26 6.24 2.91
C PHE A 200 -12.93 7.01 2.79
N LYS A 201 -12.02 6.86 3.76
CA LYS A 201 -10.67 7.47 3.71
C LYS A 201 -9.63 6.54 3.07
N ALA A 202 -9.86 5.23 3.06
CA ALA A 202 -8.86 4.24 2.65
C ALA A 202 -8.45 4.40 1.18
N ASN A 203 -9.42 4.45 0.29
CA ASN A 203 -9.22 4.64 -1.15
C ASN A 203 -10.40 5.43 -1.71
N VAL A 204 -10.20 6.71 -1.97
CA VAL A 204 -11.26 7.58 -2.50
C VAL A 204 -11.62 7.16 -3.93
N ASN A 205 -12.88 6.80 -4.14
CA ASN A 205 -13.43 6.41 -5.44
C ASN A 205 -14.94 6.70 -5.51
N ASP A 206 -15.50 6.69 -6.72
CA ASP A 206 -16.88 7.08 -6.97
C ASP A 206 -17.93 6.04 -6.52
N PHE A 207 -17.53 4.86 -6.07
CA PHE A 207 -18.42 3.79 -5.65
C PHE A 207 -18.51 3.63 -4.14
N THR A 208 -17.38 3.36 -3.50
CA THR A 208 -17.35 3.06 -2.06
C THR A 208 -17.34 4.31 -1.19
N THR A 209 -16.73 5.40 -1.66
CA THR A 209 -16.63 6.63 -0.86
C THR A 209 -18.01 7.24 -0.57
N PRO A 210 -18.88 7.52 -1.55
CA PRO A 210 -20.19 8.09 -1.25
C PRO A 210 -21.07 7.13 -0.42
N LEU A 211 -20.99 5.82 -0.66
CA LEU A 211 -21.68 4.81 0.13
C LEU A 211 -21.32 4.89 1.62
N TYR A 212 -20.02 4.90 1.95
CA TYR A 212 -19.60 4.92 3.36
C TYR A 212 -19.70 6.30 4.00
N LEU A 213 -19.64 7.38 3.24
CA LEU A 213 -20.01 8.72 3.71
C LEU A 213 -21.50 8.76 4.14
N MET A 214 -22.40 8.18 3.33
CA MET A 214 -23.82 8.12 3.65
C MET A 214 -24.08 7.27 4.91
N LYS A 215 -23.44 6.10 5.01
CA LYS A 215 -23.54 5.25 6.20
C LYS A 215 -23.01 5.94 7.44
N ALA A 216 -21.87 6.62 7.34
CA ALA A 216 -21.28 7.42 8.41
C ALA A 216 -22.21 8.57 8.84
N ALA A 217 -22.82 9.29 7.88
CA ALA A 217 -23.78 10.37 8.17
C ALA A 217 -24.98 9.86 8.98
N ARG A 218 -25.55 8.74 8.57
CA ARG A 218 -26.68 8.12 9.30
C ARG A 218 -26.33 7.73 10.74
N VAL A 219 -25.14 7.17 10.95
CA VAL A 219 -24.67 6.81 12.31
C VAL A 219 -24.36 8.07 13.11
N ALA A 220 -23.73 9.09 12.52
CA ALA A 220 -23.46 10.36 13.18
C ALA A 220 -24.75 11.06 13.65
N ILE A 221 -25.83 11.05 12.84
CA ILE A 221 -27.16 11.55 13.24
C ILE A 221 -27.67 10.78 14.47
N ASN A 222 -27.56 9.46 14.47
CA ASN A 222 -27.99 8.62 15.58
C ASN A 222 -27.17 8.86 16.87
N LEU A 223 -25.96 9.33 16.75
CA LEU A 223 -25.10 9.73 17.88
C LEU A 223 -25.30 11.17 18.32
N GLY A 224 -26.12 11.97 17.59
CA GLY A 224 -26.31 13.38 17.83
C GLY A 224 -25.16 14.26 17.30
N GLU A 225 -24.23 13.69 16.53
CA GLU A 225 -23.09 14.40 15.91
C GLU A 225 -23.50 15.12 14.60
N ASN A 226 -24.52 15.97 14.66
CA ASN A 226 -25.17 16.58 13.50
C ASN A 226 -24.23 17.40 12.62
N SER A 227 -23.22 18.07 13.19
CA SER A 227 -22.23 18.82 12.42
C SER A 227 -21.42 17.88 11.51
N LYS A 228 -20.98 16.75 12.07
CA LYS A 228 -20.21 15.75 11.32
C LYS A 228 -21.06 15.10 10.22
N ALA A 229 -22.33 14.80 10.53
CA ALA A 229 -23.26 14.29 9.52
C ALA A 229 -23.46 15.26 8.36
N LEU A 230 -23.63 16.57 8.66
CA LEU A 230 -23.75 17.61 7.65
C LEU A 230 -22.51 17.70 6.75
N ASP A 231 -21.32 17.61 7.35
CA ASP A 231 -20.05 17.60 6.59
C ASP A 231 -19.99 16.43 5.61
N TYR A 232 -20.38 15.21 6.02
CA TYR A 232 -20.40 14.03 5.15
C TYR A 232 -21.40 14.18 4.01
N LEU A 233 -22.63 14.64 4.30
CA LEU A 233 -23.66 14.84 3.27
C LEU A 233 -23.26 15.95 2.28
N THR A 234 -22.68 17.04 2.77
CA THR A 234 -22.15 18.12 1.93
C THR A 234 -21.06 17.60 1.00
N ARG A 235 -20.18 16.77 1.51
CA ARG A 235 -19.11 16.14 0.73
C ARG A 235 -19.66 15.22 -0.36
N ILE A 236 -20.68 14.41 -0.07
CA ILE A 236 -21.34 13.59 -1.08
C ILE A 236 -21.87 14.47 -2.23
N LYS A 237 -22.57 15.54 -1.90
CA LYS A 237 -23.17 16.47 -2.90
C LYS A 237 -22.13 17.19 -3.74
N SER A 238 -21.02 17.61 -3.14
CA SER A 238 -19.99 18.41 -3.82
C SER A 238 -19.01 17.56 -4.62
N GLU A 239 -18.56 16.42 -4.09
CA GLU A 239 -17.52 15.58 -4.70
C GLU A 239 -18.09 14.41 -5.52
N PHE A 240 -19.27 13.90 -5.16
CA PHE A 240 -19.87 12.68 -5.73
C PHE A 240 -21.30 12.93 -6.25
N SER A 241 -21.54 14.06 -6.86
CA SER A 241 -22.88 14.51 -7.31
C SER A 241 -23.58 13.55 -8.28
N ALA A 242 -22.83 12.68 -8.97
CA ALA A 242 -23.37 11.65 -9.87
C ALA A 242 -23.74 10.34 -9.16
N SER A 243 -23.38 10.18 -7.89
CA SER A 243 -23.66 8.96 -7.13
C SER A 243 -25.16 8.82 -6.79
N THR A 244 -25.57 7.59 -6.46
CA THR A 244 -26.92 7.33 -5.97
C THR A 244 -27.16 8.00 -4.62
N GLU A 245 -26.14 8.03 -3.77
CA GLU A 245 -26.16 8.63 -2.44
C GLU A 245 -26.36 10.15 -2.48
N ALA A 246 -25.90 10.83 -3.54
CA ALA A 246 -26.11 12.26 -3.69
C ALA A 246 -27.59 12.65 -3.86
N LYS A 247 -28.41 11.74 -4.40
CA LYS A 247 -29.87 11.93 -4.54
C LYS A 247 -30.59 11.81 -3.20
N ASP A 248 -30.03 11.04 -2.29
CA ASP A 248 -30.59 10.75 -0.96
C ASP A 248 -30.00 11.65 0.14
N ALA A 249 -29.11 12.57 -0.21
CA ALA A 249 -28.38 13.43 0.72
C ALA A 249 -29.10 14.79 1.01
N ASP A 250 -30.36 14.93 0.64
CA ASP A 250 -31.20 16.13 0.88
C ASP A 250 -31.88 16.13 2.24
#